data_f73ab2355b686fed927829005a620c9e
#
_entry.id   f73ab2355b686fed927829005a620c9e
#
_cell.length_a   1.000
_cell.length_b   1.000
_cell.length_c   1.000
_cell.angle_alpha   90.00
_cell.angle_beta   90.00
_cell.angle_gamma   90.00
#
_symmetry.space_group_name_H-M   'P 1'
#
loop_
_entity.id
_entity.type
_entity.pdbx_description
1 polymer ?
#
loop_
_entity_poly.entity_id
_entity_poly.type
_entity_poly.pdbx_seq_one_letter_code
_entity_poly.pdbx_strand_id
1 'polypeptide(L)'
;MFLHFGPQHLGNNMLVLFVLGGRLERTVGRLKYLLIYLLGGMGGNLLCIFLELNSRDFAVSAGASGAVFAVMGAMIYAVIRGRGYIEDLSARQVVIMAAFSLYFGFTSEGVDNAAHVGGLICGFILAVLFYHPSRLQIHASEETGR
;
A
#
# COMPACT_ATOMS: atom_id res chain seq x y z
N MET A 1 -9.59 -10.46 1.69
CA MET A 1 -8.81 -9.93 0.56
C MET A 1 -9.35 -10.32 -0.83
N PHE A 2 -10.10 -11.40 -0.98
CA PHE A 2 -10.56 -11.88 -2.29
C PHE A 2 -12.04 -11.64 -2.59
N LEU A 3 -12.82 -11.18 -1.62
CA LEU A 3 -14.22 -10.80 -1.76
C LEU A 3 -14.32 -9.28 -1.95
N HIS A 4 -15.25 -8.81 -2.80
CA HIS A 4 -15.47 -7.40 -3.08
C HIS A 4 -16.96 -7.07 -3.10
N PHE A 5 -17.33 -5.87 -2.67
CA PHE A 5 -18.72 -5.39 -2.63
C PHE A 5 -19.29 -5.00 -4.00
N GLY A 6 -18.60 -5.33 -5.09
CA GLY A 6 -19.09 -5.08 -6.44
C GLY A 6 -17.99 -4.78 -7.45
N PRO A 7 -18.34 -4.67 -8.75
CA PRO A 7 -17.36 -4.50 -9.82
C PRO A 7 -16.54 -3.21 -9.71
N GLN A 8 -17.15 -2.12 -9.26
CA GLN A 8 -16.47 -0.84 -9.10
C GLN A 8 -15.41 -0.90 -8.00
N HIS A 9 -15.73 -1.53 -6.84
CA HIS A 9 -14.78 -1.72 -5.75
C HIS A 9 -13.60 -2.61 -6.19
N LEU A 10 -13.88 -3.69 -6.90
CA LEU A 10 -12.85 -4.54 -7.50
C LEU A 10 -11.99 -3.76 -8.49
N GLY A 11 -12.63 -3.02 -9.42
CA GLY A 11 -11.93 -2.24 -10.44
C GLY A 11 -10.97 -1.20 -9.85
N ASN A 12 -11.41 -0.47 -8.82
CA ASN A 12 -10.58 0.52 -8.13
C ASN A 12 -9.35 -0.13 -7.47
N ASN A 13 -9.53 -1.25 -6.77
CA ASN A 13 -8.42 -2.00 -6.16
C ASN A 13 -7.43 -2.50 -7.22
N MET A 14 -7.93 -3.04 -8.33
CA MET A 14 -7.09 -3.55 -9.42
C MET A 14 -6.35 -2.44 -10.15
N LEU A 15 -6.97 -1.28 -10.34
CA LEU A 15 -6.32 -0.13 -10.96
C LEU A 15 -5.11 0.33 -10.14
N VAL A 16 -5.28 0.52 -8.84
CA VAL A 16 -4.19 0.92 -7.94
C VAL A 16 -3.10 -0.16 -7.90
N LEU A 17 -3.49 -1.41 -7.80
CA LEU A 17 -2.55 -2.53 -7.79
C LEU A 17 -1.78 -2.64 -9.12
N PHE A 18 -2.42 -2.37 -10.25
CA PHE A 18 -1.77 -2.34 -11.56
C PHE A 18 -0.74 -1.21 -11.65
N VAL A 19 -1.10 -0.01 -11.17
CA VAL A 19 -0.22 1.16 -11.21
C VAL A 19 0.99 1.01 -10.27
N LEU A 20 0.78 0.56 -9.04
CA LEU A 20 1.83 0.50 -8.01
C LEU A 20 2.47 -0.87 -7.87
N GLY A 21 1.68 -1.95 -8.01
CA GLY A 21 2.12 -3.31 -7.71
C GLY A 21 3.28 -3.77 -8.57
N GLY A 22 3.18 -3.58 -9.89
CA GLY A 22 4.26 -3.97 -10.81
C GLY A 22 5.57 -3.21 -10.57
N ARG A 23 5.49 -1.92 -10.20
CA ARG A 23 6.67 -1.10 -9.83
C ARG A 23 7.29 -1.59 -8.53
N LEU A 24 6.47 -1.84 -7.52
CA LEU A 24 6.96 -2.36 -6.25
C LEU A 24 7.56 -3.75 -6.41
N GLU A 25 6.92 -4.63 -7.19
CA GLU A 25 7.45 -5.97 -7.47
C GLU A 25 8.84 -5.92 -8.12
N ARG A 26 9.04 -5.06 -9.13
CA ARG A 26 10.36 -4.87 -9.75
C ARG A 26 11.39 -4.30 -8.78
N THR A 27 10.94 -3.50 -7.83
CA THR A 27 11.81 -2.82 -6.85
C THR A 27 12.27 -3.75 -5.72
N VAL A 28 11.37 -4.57 -5.17
CA VAL A 28 11.66 -5.42 -4.00
C VAL A 28 11.82 -6.91 -4.34
N GLY A 29 11.38 -7.32 -5.52
CA GLY A 29 11.33 -8.71 -5.98
C GLY A 29 10.01 -9.41 -5.64
N ARG A 30 9.66 -10.45 -6.41
CA ARG A 30 8.36 -11.15 -6.37
C ARG A 30 7.97 -11.65 -4.99
N LEU A 31 8.88 -12.33 -4.30
CA LEU A 31 8.58 -12.93 -2.99
C LEU A 31 8.29 -11.86 -1.94
N LYS A 32 9.13 -10.83 -1.88
CA LYS A 32 8.94 -9.73 -0.92
C LYS A 32 7.68 -8.93 -1.23
N TYR A 33 7.38 -8.69 -2.50
CA TYR A 33 6.12 -8.08 -2.92
C TYR A 33 4.91 -8.87 -2.44
N LEU A 34 4.91 -10.20 -2.65
CA LEU A 34 3.83 -11.08 -2.18
C LEU A 34 3.69 -11.06 -0.66
N LEU A 35 4.80 -11.06 0.08
CA LEU A 35 4.80 -10.94 1.54
C LEU A 35 4.24 -9.59 2.01
N ILE A 36 4.62 -8.48 1.37
CA ILE A 36 4.07 -7.15 1.66
C ILE A 36 2.56 -7.13 1.44
N TYR A 37 2.09 -7.68 0.31
CA TYR A 37 0.67 -7.73 -0.02
C TYR A 37 -0.12 -8.56 1.01
N LEU A 38 0.31 -9.79 1.28
CA LEU A 38 -0.41 -10.71 2.17
C LEU A 38 -0.32 -10.29 3.64
N LEU A 39 0.90 -10.10 4.16
CA LEU A 39 1.11 -9.75 5.57
C LEU A 39 0.62 -8.33 5.88
N GLY A 40 0.79 -7.40 4.95
CA GLY A 40 0.28 -6.04 5.10
C GLY A 40 -1.25 -6.00 5.13
N GLY A 41 -1.92 -6.77 4.25
CA GLY A 41 -3.36 -6.92 4.29
C GLY A 41 -3.88 -7.61 5.56
N MET A 42 -3.17 -8.63 6.04
CA MET A 42 -3.47 -9.26 7.34
C MET A 42 -3.29 -8.28 8.50
N GLY A 43 -2.22 -7.47 8.50
CA GLY A 43 -1.99 -6.44 9.50
C GLY A 43 -3.09 -5.38 9.52
N GLY A 44 -3.61 -4.99 8.35
CA GLY A 44 -4.79 -4.13 8.23
C GLY A 44 -6.01 -4.74 8.91
N ASN A 45 -6.31 -6.01 8.61
CA ASN A 45 -7.44 -6.71 9.21
C ASN A 45 -7.28 -6.88 10.73
N LEU A 46 -6.06 -7.12 11.23
CA LEU A 46 -5.80 -7.22 12.67
C LEU A 46 -6.06 -5.90 13.39
N LEU A 47 -5.69 -4.76 12.79
CA LEU A 47 -6.02 -3.46 13.37
C LEU A 47 -7.54 -3.21 13.40
N CYS A 48 -8.25 -3.57 12.32
CA CYS A 48 -9.71 -3.49 12.27
C CYS A 48 -10.33 -4.29 13.41
N ILE A 49 -10.00 -5.58 13.53
CA ILE A 49 -10.51 -6.47 14.59
C ILE A 49 -10.20 -5.90 15.98
N PHE A 50 -9.00 -5.39 16.20
CA PHE A 50 -8.61 -4.80 17.49
C PHE A 50 -9.50 -3.60 17.87
N LEU A 51 -9.80 -2.72 16.91
CA LEU A 51 -10.66 -1.55 17.14
C LEU A 51 -12.11 -1.96 17.33
N GLU A 52 -12.63 -2.92 16.56
CA GLU A 52 -14.00 -3.45 16.70
C GLU A 52 -14.23 -4.12 18.06
N LEU A 53 -13.26 -4.90 18.56
CA LEU A 53 -13.35 -5.51 19.89
C LEU A 53 -13.43 -4.45 21.01
N ASN A 54 -12.79 -3.29 20.83
CA ASN A 54 -12.82 -2.21 21.80
C ASN A 54 -14.12 -1.38 21.71
N SER A 55 -14.65 -1.15 20.50
CA SER A 55 -15.88 -0.37 20.29
C SER A 55 -17.17 -1.19 20.44
N ARG A 56 -17.08 -2.52 20.35
CA ARG A 56 -18.19 -3.48 20.24
C ARG A 56 -19.10 -3.27 19.02
N ASP A 57 -18.65 -2.49 18.04
CA ASP A 57 -19.29 -2.31 16.74
C ASP A 57 -18.61 -3.24 15.73
N PHE A 58 -19.33 -4.27 15.30
CA PHE A 58 -18.82 -5.23 14.32
C PHE A 58 -19.38 -4.92 12.95
N ALA A 59 -18.49 -4.69 12.00
CA ALA A 59 -18.84 -4.48 10.60
C ALA A 59 -18.26 -5.60 9.71
N VAL A 60 -18.97 -5.92 8.63
CA VAL A 60 -18.43 -6.86 7.63
C VAL A 60 -17.43 -6.12 6.76
N SER A 61 -16.15 -6.46 6.89
CA SER A 61 -15.10 -5.95 6.03
C SER A 61 -14.81 -6.91 4.88
N ALA A 62 -14.83 -6.42 3.65
CA ALA A 62 -14.48 -7.21 2.47
C ALA A 62 -13.72 -6.37 1.45
N GLY A 63 -12.66 -6.95 0.89
CA GLY A 63 -11.88 -6.32 -0.18
C GLY A 63 -10.39 -6.64 -0.09
N ALA A 64 -9.71 -6.33 -1.19
CA ALA A 64 -8.25 -6.35 -1.26
C ALA A 64 -7.64 -5.05 -0.73
N SER A 65 -8.47 -4.07 -0.35
CA SER A 65 -8.04 -2.69 -0.11
C SER A 65 -6.98 -2.56 0.99
N GLY A 66 -7.09 -3.28 2.10
CA GLY A 66 -6.04 -3.30 3.13
C GLY A 66 -4.67 -3.74 2.58
N ALA A 67 -4.64 -4.75 1.71
CA ALA A 67 -3.41 -5.19 1.04
C ALA A 67 -2.94 -4.19 -0.03
N VAL A 68 -3.86 -3.54 -0.75
CA VAL A 68 -3.55 -2.46 -1.70
C VAL A 68 -2.95 -1.26 -0.96
N PHE A 69 -3.49 -0.88 0.19
CA PHE A 69 -2.89 0.15 1.06
C PHE A 69 -1.52 -0.27 1.61
N ALA A 70 -1.28 -1.56 1.86
CA ALA A 70 0.05 -2.03 2.22
C ALA A 70 1.05 -1.85 1.07
N VAL A 71 0.64 -2.11 -0.18
CA VAL A 71 1.46 -1.80 -1.36
C VAL A 71 1.73 -0.29 -1.48
N MET A 72 0.74 0.56 -1.20
CA MET A 72 0.94 2.03 -1.16
C MET A 72 1.95 2.43 -0.08
N GLY A 73 1.82 1.91 1.14
CA GLY A 73 2.73 2.19 2.26
C GLY A 73 4.17 1.75 1.94
N ALA A 74 4.33 0.57 1.37
CA ALA A 74 5.62 0.06 0.94
C ALA A 74 6.23 0.91 -0.18
N MET A 75 5.41 1.35 -1.15
CA MET A 75 5.86 2.23 -2.22
C MET A 75 6.29 3.60 -1.71
N ILE A 76 5.55 4.20 -0.75
CA ILE A 76 5.95 5.46 -0.11
C ILE A 76 7.36 5.33 0.48
N TYR A 77 7.62 4.28 1.27
CA TYR A 77 8.95 4.05 1.83
C TYR A 77 10.01 3.86 0.75
N ALA A 78 9.73 3.01 -0.24
CA ALA A 78 10.68 2.70 -1.30
C ALA A 78 11.06 3.94 -2.12
N VAL A 79 10.08 4.81 -2.44
CA VAL A 79 10.34 6.07 -3.16
C VAL A 79 11.15 7.06 -2.29
N ILE A 80 10.83 7.19 -1.00
CA ILE A 80 11.61 8.05 -0.08
C ILE A 80 13.07 7.58 -0.02
N ARG A 81 13.30 6.28 0.07
CA ARG A 81 14.66 5.70 0.10
C ARG A 81 15.35 5.71 -1.26
N GLY A 82 14.58 5.70 -2.36
CA GLY A 82 15.02 5.83 -3.74
C GLY A 82 15.28 7.28 -4.19
N ARG A 83 15.53 8.20 -3.25
CA ARG A 83 15.78 9.64 -3.52
C ARG A 83 14.59 10.38 -4.15
N GLY A 84 13.37 9.95 -3.85
CA GLY A 84 12.14 10.62 -4.20
C GLY A 84 11.44 10.09 -5.45
N TYR A 85 12.04 9.13 -6.16
CA TYR A 85 11.46 8.52 -7.36
C TYR A 85 11.71 7.01 -7.43
N ILE A 86 10.75 6.29 -7.97
CA ILE A 86 10.90 4.92 -8.48
C ILE A 86 10.30 4.90 -9.88
N GLU A 87 11.12 4.65 -10.89
CA GLU A 87 10.77 4.83 -12.30
C GLU A 87 10.27 6.27 -12.53
N ASP A 88 9.04 6.43 -13.04
CA ASP A 88 8.36 7.70 -13.27
C ASP A 88 7.49 8.19 -12.10
N LEU A 89 7.49 7.46 -10.97
CA LEU A 89 6.61 7.70 -9.83
C LEU A 89 7.34 8.43 -8.70
N SER A 90 6.88 9.64 -8.37
CA SER A 90 7.41 10.45 -7.28
C SER A 90 6.74 10.14 -5.94
N ALA A 91 7.43 10.43 -4.83
CA ALA A 91 6.88 10.33 -3.48
C ALA A 91 5.59 11.16 -3.33
N ARG A 92 5.55 12.37 -3.91
CA ARG A 92 4.38 13.25 -3.89
C ARG A 92 3.16 12.58 -4.52
N GLN A 93 3.33 11.92 -5.67
CA GLN A 93 2.22 11.26 -6.37
C GLN A 93 1.67 10.09 -5.54
N VAL A 94 2.54 9.25 -4.95
CA VAL A 94 2.10 8.12 -4.12
C VAL A 94 1.38 8.61 -2.86
N VAL A 95 1.90 9.63 -2.19
CA VAL A 95 1.26 10.22 -0.99
C VAL A 95 -0.10 10.83 -1.35
N ILE A 96 -0.20 11.56 -2.46
CA ILE A 96 -1.47 12.12 -2.92
C ILE A 96 -2.48 11.00 -3.22
N MET A 97 -2.07 9.94 -3.92
CA MET A 97 -2.94 8.78 -4.20
C MET A 97 -3.44 8.13 -2.90
N ALA A 98 -2.55 7.91 -1.91
CA ALA A 98 -2.92 7.35 -0.62
C ALA A 98 -3.89 8.27 0.14
N ALA A 99 -3.62 9.59 0.17
CA ALA A 99 -4.47 10.58 0.83
C ALA A 99 -5.87 10.66 0.19
N PHE A 100 -5.96 10.68 -1.15
CA PHE A 100 -7.25 10.65 -1.85
C PHE A 100 -8.00 9.34 -1.59
N SER A 101 -7.31 8.20 -1.63
CA SER A 101 -7.94 6.91 -1.37
C SER A 101 -8.48 6.81 0.06
N LEU A 102 -7.74 7.34 1.05
CA LEU A 102 -8.22 7.45 2.44
C LEU A 102 -9.41 8.40 2.54
N TYR A 103 -9.32 9.59 1.93
CA TYR A 103 -10.41 10.57 1.95
C TYR A 103 -11.72 9.96 1.41
N PHE A 104 -11.66 9.30 0.25
CA PHE A 104 -12.83 8.61 -0.30
C PHE A 104 -13.30 7.44 0.58
N GLY A 105 -12.39 6.74 1.24
CA GLY A 105 -12.73 5.73 2.23
C GLY A 105 -13.52 6.32 3.39
N PHE A 106 -13.10 7.45 3.95
CA PHE A 106 -13.79 8.12 5.07
C PHE A 106 -15.14 8.75 4.68
N THR A 107 -15.33 9.10 3.41
CA THR A 107 -16.56 9.70 2.89
C THR A 107 -17.55 8.69 2.31
N SER A 108 -17.17 7.41 2.19
CA SER A 108 -17.98 6.34 1.64
C SER A 108 -18.50 5.40 2.73
N GLU A 109 -19.77 5.02 2.65
CA GLU A 109 -20.36 4.04 3.57
C GLU A 109 -19.79 2.63 3.31
N GLY A 110 -19.67 1.84 4.35
CA GLY A 110 -19.23 0.43 4.28
C GLY A 110 -17.75 0.23 3.97
N VAL A 111 -16.92 1.28 4.06
CA VAL A 111 -15.48 1.20 3.87
C VAL A 111 -14.76 1.03 5.21
N ASP A 112 -13.93 0.00 5.30
CA ASP A 112 -13.10 -0.28 6.48
C ASP A 112 -11.82 0.58 6.48
N ASN A 113 -11.93 1.78 7.04
CA ASN A 113 -10.80 2.70 7.13
C ASN A 113 -9.71 2.24 8.11
N ALA A 114 -10.07 1.43 9.11
CA ALA A 114 -9.09 0.83 10.03
C ALA A 114 -8.18 -0.14 9.29
N ALA A 115 -8.75 -1.00 8.43
CA ALA A 115 -7.97 -1.90 7.58
C ALA A 115 -7.09 -1.13 6.57
N HIS A 116 -7.55 0.01 6.04
CA HIS A 116 -6.76 0.87 5.14
C HIS A 116 -5.54 1.46 5.84
N VAL A 117 -5.76 2.10 7.00
CA VAL A 117 -4.68 2.71 7.78
C VAL A 117 -3.71 1.65 8.30
N GLY A 118 -4.24 0.53 8.82
CA GLY A 118 -3.42 -0.59 9.27
C GLY A 118 -2.59 -1.20 8.15
N GLY A 119 -3.18 -1.38 6.97
CA GLY A 119 -2.49 -1.86 5.78
C GLY A 119 -1.34 -0.92 5.39
N LEU A 120 -1.62 0.40 5.29
CA LEU A 120 -0.62 1.41 4.94
C LEU A 120 0.59 1.38 5.89
N ILE A 121 0.33 1.37 7.21
CA ILE A 121 1.39 1.34 8.23
C ILE A 121 2.17 0.02 8.14
N CYS A 122 1.47 -1.11 8.07
CA CYS A 122 2.11 -2.43 8.01
C CYS A 122 2.97 -2.59 6.76
N GLY A 123 2.47 -2.14 5.61
CA GLY A 123 3.22 -2.17 4.35
C GLY A 123 4.47 -1.29 4.38
N PHE A 124 4.37 -0.10 4.99
CA PHE A 124 5.53 0.77 5.21
C PHE A 124 6.60 0.08 6.07
N ILE A 125 6.20 -0.52 7.20
CA ILE A 125 7.11 -1.24 8.11
C ILE A 125 7.76 -2.45 7.40
N LEU A 126 6.97 -3.23 6.66
CA LEU A 126 7.50 -4.36 5.89
C LEU A 126 8.51 -3.91 4.83
N ALA A 127 8.28 -2.76 4.20
CA ALA A 127 9.24 -2.21 3.25
C ALA A 127 10.54 -1.75 3.94
N VAL A 128 10.48 -1.21 5.16
CA VAL A 128 11.69 -0.92 5.97
C VAL A 128 12.55 -2.17 6.15
N LEU A 129 11.91 -3.33 6.35
CA LEU A 129 12.60 -4.61 6.55
C LEU A 129 13.10 -5.23 5.25
N PHE A 130 12.38 -5.07 4.14
CA PHE A 130 12.62 -5.81 2.90
C PHE A 130 13.32 -5.01 1.81
N TYR A 131 13.15 -3.69 1.79
CA TYR A 131 13.72 -2.84 0.75
C TYR A 131 15.12 -2.37 1.14
N HIS A 132 16.09 -2.77 0.33
CA HIS A 132 17.46 -2.29 0.42
C HIS A 132 17.82 -1.68 -0.95
N PRO A 133 18.06 -0.37 -1.03
CA PRO A 133 18.46 0.25 -2.29
C PRO A 133 19.78 -0.37 -2.76
N SER A 134 19.80 -0.90 -3.98
CA SER A 134 21.05 -1.42 -4.58
C SER A 134 21.99 -0.25 -4.90
N ARG A 135 23.30 -0.47 -4.80
CA ARG A 135 24.33 0.56 -5.13
C ARG A 135 24.20 1.07 -6.57
N LEU A 136 23.71 0.23 -7.49
CA LEU A 136 23.45 0.60 -8.89
C LEU A 136 22.38 1.67 -9.06
N GLN A 137 21.32 1.65 -8.24
CA GLN A 137 20.29 2.69 -8.25
C GLN A 137 20.80 4.03 -7.70
N ILE A 138 21.78 3.99 -6.82
CA ILE A 138 22.41 5.18 -6.25
C ILE A 138 23.26 5.91 -7.30
N HIS A 139 24.00 5.19 -8.14
CA HIS A 139 24.85 5.78 -9.18
C HIS A 139 24.06 6.35 -10.37
N ALA A 140 23.01 5.67 -10.81
CA ALA A 140 22.15 6.15 -11.90
C ALA A 140 21.45 7.48 -11.58
N SER A 141 21.14 7.75 -10.29
CA SER A 141 20.55 9.01 -9.85
C SER A 141 21.57 10.14 -9.68
N GLU A 142 22.86 9.85 -9.58
CA GLU A 142 23.93 10.86 -9.54
C GLU A 142 24.28 11.40 -10.93
N GLU A 143 24.09 10.58 -11.98
CA GLU A 143 24.33 11.00 -13.37
C GLU A 143 23.19 11.83 -13.96
N THR A 144 21.94 11.63 -13.51
CA THR A 144 20.76 12.39 -13.98
C THR A 144 20.52 13.69 -13.22
N GLY A 145 21.23 13.96 -12.14
CA GLY A 145 21.11 15.17 -11.30
C GLY A 145 22.14 16.26 -11.60
N ARG A 146 22.87 16.18 -12.72
CA ARG A 146 23.77 17.25 -13.20
C ARG A 146 23.21 18.00 -14.37
#